data_6acbbadd121f97a0e987a60175c7aa00
#
_entry.id   6acbbadd121f97a0e987a60175c7aa00
#
_cell.length_a   1.000
_cell.length_b   1.000
_cell.length_c   1.000
_cell.angle_alpha   90.00
_cell.angle_beta   90.00
_cell.angle_gamma   90.00
#
_symmetry.space_group_name_H-M   'P 1'
#
loop_
_entity.id
_entity.type
_entity.pdbx_description
1 polymer ?
#
loop_
_entity_poly.entity_id
_entity_poly.type
_entity_poly.pdbx_seq_one_letter_code
_entity_poly.pdbx_strand_id
1 'polypeptide(L)' 'MMTLEQVKEKLQDRNIAEVSRRCNLQYQTVFNIATGRNKNPSYNTVVRLVNYLEGN' A
#
# COMPACT_ATOMS: atom_id res chain seq x y z
N MET A 1 11.80 8.54 -1.87
CA MET A 1 10.70 7.73 -1.34
C MET A 1 9.38 8.20 -1.98
N MET A 2 8.47 7.27 -2.20
CA MET A 2 7.19 7.61 -2.81
C MET A 2 6.29 8.38 -1.85
N THR A 3 5.49 9.29 -2.41
CA THR A 3 4.45 9.94 -1.61
C THR A 3 3.27 8.99 -1.44
N LEU A 4 2.41 9.30 -0.49
CA LEU A 4 1.20 8.49 -0.29
C LEU A 4 0.34 8.47 -1.55
N GLU A 5 0.26 9.59 -2.25
CA GLU A 5 -0.49 9.65 -3.50
C GLU A 5 0.09 8.70 -4.55
N GLN A 6 1.40 8.60 -4.63
CA GLN A 6 2.04 7.69 -5.56
C GLN A 6 1.79 6.24 -5.18
N VAL A 7 1.82 5.94 -3.88
CA VAL A 7 1.51 4.59 -3.40
C VAL A 7 0.09 4.22 -3.79
N LYS A 8 -0.85 5.11 -3.53
CA LYS A 8 -2.26 4.88 -3.85
C LYS A 8 -2.43 4.63 -5.34
N GLU A 9 -1.78 5.43 -6.16
CA GLU A 9 -1.89 5.33 -7.61
C GLU A 9 -1.34 4.00 -8.11
N LYS A 10 -0.20 3.58 -7.59
CA LYS A 10 0.39 2.31 -8.02
C LYS A 10 -0.43 1.11 -7.58
N LEU A 11 -1.14 1.22 -6.47
CA LEU A 11 -1.99 0.13 -6.01
C LEU A 11 -3.21 -0.09 -6.89
N GLN A 12 -3.58 0.89 -7.71
CA GLN A 12 -4.74 0.76 -8.59
C GLN A 12 -4.58 -0.36 -9.60
N ASP A 13 -3.35 -0.63 -10.02
CA ASP A 13 -3.07 -1.65 -11.04
C ASP A 13 -2.66 -2.98 -10.44
N ARG A 14 -2.76 -3.13 -9.13
CA ARG A 14 -2.27 -4.33 -8.48
C ARG A 14 -3.39 -5.10 -7.79
N ASN A 15 -3.15 -6.39 -7.62
CA ASN A 15 -4.06 -7.25 -6.86
C ASN A 15 -3.84 -6.97 -5.37
N ILE A 16 -4.84 -6.39 -4.72
CA ILE A 16 -4.72 -5.97 -3.33
C ILE A 16 -4.44 -7.15 -2.40
N ALA A 17 -5.07 -8.30 -2.66
CA ALA A 17 -4.84 -9.48 -1.84
C ALA A 17 -3.37 -9.93 -1.92
N GLU A 18 -2.81 -9.89 -3.11
CA GLU A 18 -1.42 -10.28 -3.32
C GLU A 18 -0.48 -9.29 -2.63
N VAL A 19 -0.75 -8.00 -2.78
CA VAL A 19 0.06 -6.97 -2.15
C VAL A 19 0.05 -7.12 -0.64
N SER A 20 -1.13 -7.29 -0.06
CA SER A 20 -1.24 -7.39 1.40
C SER A 20 -0.51 -8.64 1.90
N ARG A 21 -0.64 -9.75 1.20
CA ARG A 21 0.04 -10.99 1.59
C ARG A 21 1.56 -10.81 1.55
N ARG A 22 2.07 -10.20 0.49
CA ARG A 22 3.51 -10.02 0.34
C ARG A 22 4.09 -8.99 1.30
N CYS A 23 3.29 -7.99 1.65
CA CYS A 23 3.71 -6.97 2.60
C CYS A 23 3.46 -7.37 4.05
N ASN A 24 2.84 -8.53 4.26
CA ASN A 24 2.47 -8.99 5.60
C ASN A 24 1.54 -7.99 6.28
N LEU A 25 0.57 -7.50 5.53
CA LEU A 25 -0.44 -6.56 6.01
C LEU A 25 -1.82 -7.17 5.80
N GLN A 26 -2.79 -6.67 6.54
CA GLN A 26 -4.16 -7.13 6.36
C GLN A 26 -4.73 -6.55 5.06
N TYR A 27 -5.57 -7.35 4.40
CA TYR A 27 -6.20 -6.92 3.16
C TYR A 27 -6.92 -5.57 3.32
N GLN A 28 -7.70 -5.45 4.40
CA GLN A 28 -8.49 -4.23 4.61
C GLN A 28 -7.59 -3.00 4.77
N THR A 29 -6.43 -3.18 5.39
CA THR A 29 -5.47 -2.09 5.55
C THR A 29 -5.01 -1.56 4.19
N VAL A 30 -4.61 -2.47 3.31
CA VAL A 30 -4.13 -2.07 1.98
C VAL A 30 -5.28 -1.52 1.14
N PHE A 31 -6.44 -2.16 1.22
CA PHE A 31 -7.62 -1.72 0.48
C PHE A 31 -8.02 -0.28 0.86
N ASN A 32 -7.98 0.04 2.15
CA ASN A 32 -8.34 1.37 2.61
C ASN A 32 -7.36 2.43 2.10
N ILE A 33 -6.09 2.07 1.98
CA ILE A 33 -5.10 3.00 1.43
C ILE A 33 -5.33 3.16 -0.07
N ALA A 34 -5.56 2.08 -0.78
CA ALA A 34 -5.75 2.11 -2.22
C ALA A 34 -6.98 2.90 -2.63
N THR A 35 -8.04 2.87 -1.81
CA THR A 35 -9.28 3.58 -2.12
C THR A 35 -9.33 4.98 -1.56
N GLY A 36 -8.31 5.38 -0.79
CA GLY A 36 -8.27 6.71 -0.21
C GLY A 36 -9.07 6.87 1.07
N ARG A 37 -9.59 5.77 1.61
CA ARG A 37 -10.35 5.84 2.86
C ARG A 37 -9.47 6.15 4.05
N ASN A 38 -8.25 5.61 4.05
CA ASN A 38 -7.29 5.90 5.11
C ASN A 38 -6.26 6.88 4.56
N LYS A 39 -6.34 8.12 5.02
CA LYS A 39 -5.44 9.18 4.57
C LYS A 39 -4.22 9.34 5.45
N ASN A 40 -4.19 8.63 6.57
CA ASN A 40 -3.08 8.72 7.53
C ASN A 40 -2.64 7.33 7.98
N PRO A 41 -2.14 6.49 7.07
CA PRO A 41 -1.65 5.18 7.47
C PRO A 41 -0.39 5.35 8.32
N SER A 42 -0.11 4.34 9.15
CA SER A 42 1.07 4.38 9.98
C SER A 42 2.33 4.37 9.11
N TYR A 43 3.39 4.96 9.64
CA TYR A 43 4.67 5.00 8.95
C TYR A 43 5.12 3.60 8.54
N ASN A 44 5.00 2.66 9.47
CA ASN A 44 5.44 1.29 9.24
C ASN A 44 4.68 0.66 8.05
N THR A 45 3.38 0.90 7.98
CA THR A 45 2.57 0.40 6.87
C THR A 45 3.03 1.01 5.55
N VAL A 46 3.26 2.32 5.54
CA VAL A 46 3.70 3.00 4.32
C VAL A 46 5.06 2.47 3.86
N VAL A 47 5.99 2.28 4.79
CA VAL A 47 7.32 1.78 4.46
C VAL A 47 7.23 0.40 3.82
N ARG A 48 6.40 -0.47 4.36
CA ARG A 48 6.25 -1.82 3.80
C ARG A 48 5.72 -1.76 2.38
N LEU A 49 4.74 -0.92 2.13
CA LEU A 49 4.17 -0.77 0.79
C LEU A 49 5.19 -0.17 -0.18
N VAL A 50 5.89 0.88 0.26
CA VAL A 50 6.88 1.52 -0.60
C VAL A 50 8.00 0.54 -0.96
N ASN A 51 8.49 -0.21 0.01
CA ASN A 51 9.54 -1.19 -0.25
C ASN A 51 9.08 -2.23 -1.26
N TYR A 52 7.85 -2.70 -1.11
CA TYR A 52 7.31 -3.68 -2.06
C TYR A 52 7.20 -3.08 -3.47
N LEU A 53 6.67 -1.88 -3.55
CA LEU A 53 6.43 -1.25 -4.85
C LEU A 53 7.71 -0.82 -5.56
N GLU A 54 8.71 -0.40 -4.80
CA GLU A 54 10.00 0.02 -5.38
C GLU A 54 10.93 -1.15 -5.61
N GLY A 55 10.82 -2.18 -4.78
CA GLY A 55 11.72 -3.32 -4.87
C GLY A 55 11.34 -4.32 -5.94
N ASN A 56 10.20 -4.14 -6.50
CA ASN A 56 9.71 -5.04 -7.52
C ASN A 56 9.36 -4.24 -8.77
#